data_2f037d71f043a241e031e3ffdbb68c34
#
_entry.id   2f037d71f043a241e031e3ffdbb68c34
#
_cell.length_a   1.000
_cell.length_b   1.000
_cell.length_c   1.000
_cell.angle_alpha   90.00
_cell.angle_beta   90.00
_cell.angle_gamma   90.00
#
_symmetry.space_group_name_H-M   'P 1'
#
loop_
_entity.id
_entity.type
_entity.pdbx_description
1 polymer ?
#
loop_
_entity_poly.entity_id
_entity_poly.type
_entity_poly.pdbx_seq_one_letter_code
_entity_poly.pdbx_strand_id
1 'polypeptide(L)'
;MRIEDLLHWASGLDWQEDYEYAPLHSSVVAMLYTRGRGDMAAFTAAHGTYSAPGQSFRYSSGDSNVLSAALKGMLGSDRYADYPWQALFESLGIHSAVWETDASDTYVASSYAYMNARDLARVGLLMLRDGRWQQRQLLPVSWVAFNRTPFRHATAEPGEATPGGHWWLNQPLTGAPRPWPDAPVDTFAALGHWGQALYILPKEKLVIVRYGDDRDGSYRHNELLKRAIAAFAGDRS
;
A
#
# COMPACT_ATOMS: atom_id res chain seq x y z
N MET A 1 -14.56 -0.52 -15.28
CA MET A 1 -13.50 -0.40 -14.25
C MET A 1 -12.45 0.59 -14.74
N ARG A 2 -12.03 1.52 -13.89
CA ARG A 2 -11.01 2.55 -14.17
C ARG A 2 -9.78 2.27 -13.28
N ILE A 3 -8.63 2.85 -13.62
CA ILE A 3 -7.41 2.80 -12.77
C ILE A 3 -7.69 3.30 -11.34
N GLU A 4 -8.49 4.35 -11.22
CA GLU A 4 -8.92 4.91 -9.92
C GLU A 4 -9.66 3.88 -9.05
N ASP A 5 -10.52 3.06 -9.65
CA ASP A 5 -11.27 2.02 -8.93
C ASP A 5 -10.32 0.97 -8.33
N LEU A 6 -9.29 0.58 -9.08
CA LEU A 6 -8.23 -0.33 -8.60
C LEU A 6 -7.36 0.30 -7.51
N LEU A 7 -7.01 1.58 -7.65
CA LEU A 7 -6.23 2.32 -6.66
C LEU A 7 -6.94 2.46 -5.31
N HIS A 8 -8.26 2.37 -5.30
CA HIS A 8 -9.07 2.39 -4.08
C HIS A 8 -9.47 0.99 -3.58
N TRP A 9 -8.94 -0.11 -4.17
CA TRP A 9 -9.42 -1.47 -3.91
C TRP A 9 -10.94 -1.59 -4.05
N ALA A 10 -11.44 -1.01 -5.11
CA ALA A 10 -12.87 -0.91 -5.40
C ALA A 10 -13.19 -1.45 -6.80
N SER A 11 -12.47 -2.46 -7.26
CA SER A 11 -12.73 -3.13 -8.55
C SER A 11 -14.12 -3.74 -8.64
N GLY A 12 -14.69 -4.14 -7.50
CA GLY A 12 -15.94 -4.89 -7.41
C GLY A 12 -15.78 -6.38 -7.71
N LEU A 13 -14.55 -6.87 -7.87
CA LEU A 13 -14.28 -8.30 -8.05
C LEU A 13 -14.56 -9.07 -6.76
N ASP A 14 -15.09 -10.29 -6.89
CA ASP A 14 -15.35 -11.18 -5.76
C ASP A 14 -14.06 -11.83 -5.28
N TRP A 15 -13.34 -11.08 -4.45
CA TRP A 15 -12.00 -11.37 -3.97
C TRP A 15 -12.02 -11.76 -2.49
N GLN A 16 -11.21 -12.78 -2.13
CA GLN A 16 -11.01 -13.23 -0.75
C GLN A 16 -9.56 -13.04 -0.34
N GLU A 17 -9.33 -12.11 0.59
CA GLU A 17 -8.00 -11.76 1.12
C GLU A 17 -7.78 -12.40 2.49
N ASP A 18 -7.72 -13.72 2.54
CA ASP A 18 -7.53 -14.48 3.78
C ASP A 18 -6.31 -15.40 3.65
N TYR A 19 -5.34 -15.22 4.52
CA TYR A 19 -4.10 -16.01 4.50
C TYR A 19 -4.14 -17.21 5.44
N GLU A 20 -4.73 -17.06 6.64
CA GLU A 20 -4.58 -18.02 7.74
C GLU A 20 -5.85 -18.85 8.00
N TYR A 21 -7.02 -18.23 7.98
CA TYR A 21 -8.25 -18.87 8.47
C TYR A 21 -8.91 -19.78 7.43
N ALA A 22 -8.84 -19.42 6.15
CA ALA A 22 -9.45 -20.19 5.08
C ALA A 22 -8.57 -20.26 3.82
N PRO A 23 -7.29 -20.71 3.89
CA PRO A 23 -6.34 -20.62 2.79
C PRO A 23 -6.78 -21.35 1.52
N LEU A 24 -7.57 -22.43 1.64
CA LEU A 24 -8.09 -23.19 0.49
C LEU A 24 -9.16 -22.43 -0.31
N HIS A 25 -9.83 -21.47 0.32
CA HIS A 25 -10.84 -20.60 -0.31
C HIS A 25 -10.31 -19.19 -0.61
N SER A 26 -9.06 -18.94 -0.28
CA SER A 26 -8.43 -17.64 -0.43
C SER A 26 -8.01 -17.35 -1.88
N SER A 27 -8.48 -16.22 -2.41
CA SER A 27 -8.07 -15.75 -3.73
C SER A 27 -6.59 -15.33 -3.72
N VAL A 28 -6.13 -14.64 -2.67
CA VAL A 28 -4.74 -14.18 -2.57
C VAL A 28 -3.77 -15.37 -2.45
N VAL A 29 -4.07 -16.38 -1.66
CA VAL A 29 -3.24 -17.60 -1.55
C VAL A 29 -3.20 -18.35 -2.88
N ALA A 30 -4.34 -18.48 -3.55
CA ALA A 30 -4.40 -19.10 -4.88
C ALA A 30 -3.60 -18.31 -5.93
N MET A 31 -3.65 -17.00 -5.89
CA MET A 31 -2.89 -16.12 -6.78
C MET A 31 -1.38 -16.24 -6.55
N LEU A 32 -0.94 -16.07 -5.31
CA LEU A 32 0.50 -15.97 -4.98
C LEU A 32 1.21 -17.32 -5.03
N TYR A 33 0.55 -18.41 -4.62
CA TYR A 33 1.24 -19.66 -4.34
C TYR A 33 0.85 -20.84 -5.23
N THR A 34 -0.29 -20.76 -5.95
CA THR A 34 -0.78 -21.91 -6.74
C THR A 34 -1.23 -21.50 -8.15
N ARG A 35 -2.53 -21.39 -8.37
CA ARG A 35 -3.14 -21.25 -9.72
C ARG A 35 -2.83 -19.92 -10.43
N GLY A 36 -2.60 -18.86 -9.69
CA GLY A 36 -2.36 -17.52 -10.24
C GLY A 36 -0.90 -17.23 -10.61
N ARG A 37 0.05 -18.08 -10.23
CA ARG A 37 1.50 -17.81 -10.39
C ARG A 37 1.95 -17.56 -11.85
N GLY A 38 1.21 -18.07 -12.82
CA GLY A 38 1.52 -17.88 -14.24
C GLY A 38 1.29 -16.47 -14.74
N ASP A 39 0.17 -15.88 -14.31
CA ASP A 39 -0.24 -14.50 -14.61
C ASP A 39 -1.25 -14.08 -13.54
N MET A 40 -0.76 -13.33 -12.55
CA MET A 40 -1.55 -12.93 -11.39
C MET A 40 -2.65 -11.95 -11.75
N ALA A 41 -2.41 -11.09 -12.72
CA ALA A 41 -3.41 -10.14 -13.19
C ALA A 41 -4.55 -10.82 -13.96
N ALA A 42 -4.22 -11.76 -14.87
CA ALA A 42 -5.23 -12.53 -15.59
C ALA A 42 -6.05 -13.42 -14.63
N PHE A 43 -5.39 -14.05 -13.66
CA PHE A 43 -6.06 -14.80 -12.59
C PHE A 43 -7.07 -13.92 -11.85
N THR A 44 -6.68 -12.72 -11.46
CA THR A 44 -7.55 -11.76 -10.75
C THR A 44 -8.72 -11.33 -11.63
N ALA A 45 -8.45 -10.94 -12.88
CA ALA A 45 -9.46 -10.48 -13.82
C ALA A 45 -10.52 -11.55 -14.18
N ALA A 46 -10.21 -12.83 -13.96
CA ALA A 46 -11.14 -13.95 -14.19
C ALA A 46 -12.16 -14.15 -13.04
N HIS A 47 -12.02 -13.41 -11.92
CA HIS A 47 -13.01 -13.49 -10.83
C HIS A 47 -14.34 -12.86 -11.25
N GLY A 48 -15.43 -13.41 -10.69
CA GLY A 48 -16.74 -12.78 -10.77
C GLY A 48 -16.78 -11.42 -10.08
N THR A 49 -17.88 -10.70 -10.25
CA THR A 49 -18.09 -9.41 -9.60
C THR A 49 -19.20 -9.50 -8.56
N TYR A 50 -19.01 -8.85 -7.40
CA TYR A 50 -20.05 -8.72 -6.38
C TYR A 50 -20.69 -7.32 -6.37
N SER A 51 -20.01 -6.31 -6.93
CA SER A 51 -20.51 -4.94 -7.03
C SER A 51 -20.01 -4.28 -8.33
N ALA A 52 -20.62 -3.15 -8.69
CA ALA A 52 -20.09 -2.31 -9.77
C ALA A 52 -18.76 -1.66 -9.32
N PRO A 53 -17.78 -1.48 -10.22
CA PRO A 53 -16.52 -0.82 -9.92
C PRO A 53 -16.73 0.57 -9.33
N GLY A 54 -15.94 0.91 -8.33
CA GLY A 54 -15.99 2.20 -7.63
C GLY A 54 -17.13 2.38 -6.64
N GLN A 55 -17.92 1.34 -6.34
CA GLN A 55 -19.09 1.44 -5.45
C GLN A 55 -18.87 0.89 -4.04
N SER A 56 -17.90 0.01 -3.86
CA SER A 56 -17.58 -0.57 -2.54
C SER A 56 -16.10 -0.85 -2.41
N PHE A 57 -15.59 -0.67 -1.19
CA PHE A 57 -14.25 -1.05 -0.81
C PHE A 57 -14.19 -2.54 -0.47
N ARG A 58 -13.18 -3.22 -1.00
CA ARG A 58 -12.74 -4.54 -0.54
C ARG A 58 -11.25 -4.67 -0.79
N TYR A 59 -10.45 -4.74 0.27
CA TYR A 59 -9.01 -4.90 0.11
C TYR A 59 -8.67 -6.08 -0.80
N SER A 60 -7.79 -5.87 -1.77
CA SER A 60 -7.47 -6.84 -2.81
C SER A 60 -6.01 -6.71 -3.26
N SER A 61 -5.21 -7.72 -2.95
CA SER A 61 -3.90 -7.93 -3.58
C SER A 61 -4.02 -8.09 -5.09
N GLY A 62 -5.14 -8.64 -5.55
CA GLY A 62 -5.43 -8.80 -6.97
C GLY A 62 -5.51 -7.47 -7.71
N ASP A 63 -6.18 -6.46 -7.14
CA ASP A 63 -6.30 -5.13 -7.73
C ASP A 63 -4.93 -4.49 -8.00
N SER A 64 -3.98 -4.68 -7.08
CA SER A 64 -2.61 -4.18 -7.23
C SER A 64 -1.88 -4.87 -8.40
N ASN A 65 -2.09 -6.17 -8.60
CA ASN A 65 -1.48 -6.91 -9.70
C ASN A 65 -2.12 -6.54 -11.05
N VAL A 66 -3.42 -6.26 -11.09
CA VAL A 66 -4.09 -5.73 -12.30
C VAL A 66 -3.54 -4.33 -12.65
N LEU A 67 -3.27 -3.47 -11.66
CA LEU A 67 -2.60 -2.18 -11.88
C LEU A 67 -1.20 -2.35 -12.47
N SER A 68 -0.43 -3.31 -11.97
CA SER A 68 0.91 -3.64 -12.49
C SER A 68 0.87 -4.07 -13.95
N ALA A 69 -0.06 -4.95 -14.30
CA ALA A 69 -0.26 -5.38 -15.68
C ALA A 69 -0.76 -4.25 -16.60
N ALA A 70 -1.64 -3.38 -16.09
CA ALA A 70 -2.09 -2.21 -16.84
C ALA A 70 -0.92 -1.26 -17.15
N LEU A 71 -0.03 -1.03 -16.17
CA LEU A 71 1.20 -0.24 -16.37
C LEU A 71 2.11 -0.90 -17.42
N LYS A 72 2.29 -2.23 -17.35
CA LYS A 72 3.05 -2.98 -18.35
C LYS A 72 2.48 -2.81 -19.75
N GLY A 73 1.16 -2.90 -19.89
CA GLY A 73 0.47 -2.69 -21.17
C GLY A 73 0.65 -1.27 -21.72
N MET A 74 0.70 -0.25 -20.85
CA MET A 74 0.94 1.14 -21.25
C MET A 74 2.38 1.43 -21.67
N LEU A 75 3.34 0.78 -21.06
CA LEU A 75 4.77 1.02 -21.29
C LEU A 75 5.35 0.13 -22.42
N GLY A 76 4.80 -1.07 -22.58
CA GLY A 76 5.43 -2.17 -23.31
C GLY A 76 6.46 -2.90 -22.45
N SER A 77 6.67 -4.19 -22.75
CA SER A 77 7.50 -5.09 -21.91
C SER A 77 8.92 -4.59 -21.73
N ASP A 78 9.56 -4.11 -22.78
CA ASP A 78 10.97 -3.67 -22.75
C ASP A 78 11.19 -2.48 -21.79
N ARG A 79 10.27 -1.52 -21.78
CA ARG A 79 10.35 -0.35 -20.88
C ARG A 79 9.89 -0.67 -19.47
N TYR A 80 8.97 -1.60 -19.33
CA TYR A 80 8.39 -1.96 -18.04
C TYR A 80 9.42 -2.65 -17.13
N ALA A 81 10.29 -3.49 -17.68
CA ALA A 81 11.28 -4.25 -16.91
C ALA A 81 12.15 -3.37 -16.00
N ASP A 82 12.60 -2.21 -16.50
CA ASP A 82 13.47 -1.30 -15.75
C ASP A 82 12.71 -0.11 -15.14
N TYR A 83 11.42 0.01 -15.41
CA TYR A 83 10.65 1.21 -15.07
C TYR A 83 10.68 1.58 -13.59
N PRO A 84 10.51 0.67 -12.61
CA PRO A 84 10.55 1.03 -11.20
C PRO A 84 11.89 1.64 -10.78
N TRP A 85 13.00 1.14 -11.35
CA TRP A 85 14.34 1.67 -11.07
C TRP A 85 14.51 3.05 -11.70
N GLN A 86 14.28 3.18 -13.00
CA GLN A 86 14.47 4.43 -13.73
C GLN A 86 13.51 5.54 -13.26
N ALA A 87 12.25 5.21 -13.01
CA ALA A 87 11.24 6.18 -12.63
C ALA A 87 11.31 6.63 -11.16
N LEU A 88 11.73 5.72 -10.26
CA LEU A 88 11.63 5.98 -8.83
C LEU A 88 12.92 5.67 -8.06
N PHE A 89 13.39 4.43 -8.07
CA PHE A 89 14.41 3.98 -7.12
C PHE A 89 15.75 4.69 -7.31
N GLU A 90 16.24 4.84 -8.53
CA GLU A 90 17.47 5.56 -8.83
C GLU A 90 17.38 7.03 -8.42
N SER A 91 16.24 7.69 -8.71
CA SER A 91 16.02 9.08 -8.32
C SER A 91 16.04 9.29 -6.81
N LEU A 92 15.61 8.28 -6.05
CA LEU A 92 15.63 8.29 -4.57
C LEU A 92 16.95 7.80 -3.98
N GLY A 93 17.87 7.27 -4.79
CA GLY A 93 19.11 6.62 -4.31
C GLY A 93 18.82 5.33 -3.56
N ILE A 94 17.80 4.58 -3.97
CA ILE A 94 17.45 3.26 -3.45
C ILE A 94 18.25 2.22 -4.23
N HIS A 95 19.13 1.49 -3.54
CA HIS A 95 20.03 0.51 -4.16
C HIS A 95 19.81 -0.92 -3.66
N SER A 96 19.03 -1.12 -2.60
CA SER A 96 18.79 -2.44 -2.03
C SER A 96 17.48 -3.07 -2.49
N ALA A 97 16.75 -2.43 -3.41
CA ALA A 97 15.46 -2.93 -3.85
C ALA A 97 15.62 -4.19 -4.70
N VAL A 98 14.84 -5.22 -4.36
CA VAL A 98 14.57 -6.40 -5.17
C VAL A 98 13.08 -6.54 -5.27
N TRP A 99 12.54 -6.66 -6.47
CA TRP A 99 11.10 -6.83 -6.68
C TRP A 99 10.86 -8.00 -7.62
N GLU A 100 10.10 -8.99 -7.15
CA GLU A 100 9.83 -10.19 -7.91
C GLU A 100 8.72 -9.98 -8.94
N THR A 101 8.79 -10.76 -10.03
CA THR A 101 7.75 -10.84 -11.04
C THR A 101 7.02 -12.18 -10.97
N ASP A 102 5.82 -12.25 -11.51
CA ASP A 102 5.18 -13.52 -11.84
C ASP A 102 5.78 -14.13 -13.12
N ALA A 103 5.29 -15.31 -13.54
CA ALA A 103 5.82 -15.98 -14.72
C ALA A 103 5.47 -15.29 -16.06
N SER A 104 4.65 -14.25 -16.04
CA SER A 104 4.38 -13.36 -17.17
C SER A 104 5.31 -12.15 -17.22
N ASP A 105 6.37 -12.09 -16.39
CA ASP A 105 7.25 -10.94 -16.22
C ASP A 105 6.51 -9.65 -15.77
N THR A 106 5.46 -9.81 -14.99
CA THR A 106 4.72 -8.69 -14.38
C THR A 106 5.09 -8.59 -12.92
N TYR A 107 5.52 -7.41 -12.44
CA TYR A 107 5.87 -7.20 -11.03
C TYR A 107 4.68 -7.52 -10.12
N VAL A 108 4.95 -8.30 -9.07
CA VAL A 108 3.94 -8.63 -8.05
C VAL A 108 3.72 -7.39 -7.20
N ALA A 109 2.80 -6.53 -7.63
CA ALA A 109 2.61 -5.21 -7.02
C ALA A 109 1.90 -5.25 -5.66
N SER A 110 1.38 -6.40 -5.27
CA SER A 110 0.81 -6.60 -3.93
C SER A 110 1.85 -7.06 -2.90
N SER A 111 3.01 -7.59 -3.34
CA SER A 111 3.94 -8.30 -2.47
C SER A 111 5.34 -8.34 -3.08
N TYR A 112 6.28 -8.95 -2.35
CA TYR A 112 7.60 -9.36 -2.86
C TYR A 112 8.50 -8.22 -3.33
N ALA A 113 8.26 -6.99 -2.85
CA ALA A 113 9.21 -5.90 -2.96
C ALA A 113 10.04 -5.83 -1.66
N TYR A 114 11.30 -6.13 -1.76
CA TYR A 114 12.23 -6.19 -0.62
C TYR A 114 13.21 -5.03 -0.71
N MET A 115 13.44 -4.36 0.40
CA MET A 115 14.49 -3.35 0.52
C MET A 115 14.85 -3.14 1.98
N ASN A 116 16.01 -2.55 2.26
CA ASN A 116 16.35 -2.20 3.64
C ASN A 116 15.47 -1.05 4.17
N ALA A 117 15.40 -0.92 5.50
CA ALA A 117 14.51 0.06 6.14
C ALA A 117 14.84 1.53 5.76
N ARG A 118 16.11 1.84 5.50
CA ARG A 118 16.51 3.21 5.11
C ARG A 118 16.05 3.54 3.69
N ASP A 119 16.06 2.57 2.79
CA ASP A 119 15.57 2.73 1.42
C ASP A 119 14.04 2.85 1.40
N LEU A 120 13.33 2.06 2.19
CA LEU A 120 11.88 2.23 2.35
C LEU A 120 11.52 3.59 2.99
N ALA A 121 12.33 4.07 3.94
CA ALA A 121 12.14 5.39 4.53
C ALA A 121 12.30 6.54 3.50
N ARG A 122 13.09 6.37 2.43
CA ARG A 122 13.18 7.35 1.33
C ARG A 122 11.87 7.47 0.56
N VAL A 123 11.16 6.37 0.36
CA VAL A 123 9.79 6.40 -0.20
C VAL A 123 8.87 7.18 0.73
N GLY A 124 8.94 6.91 2.04
CA GLY A 124 8.18 7.68 3.03
C GLY A 124 8.51 9.17 3.04
N LEU A 125 9.78 9.53 2.91
CA LEU A 125 10.22 10.93 2.83
C LEU A 125 9.72 11.63 1.55
N LEU A 126 9.65 10.92 0.42
CA LEU A 126 9.04 11.44 -0.81
C LEU A 126 7.57 11.80 -0.58
N MET A 127 6.82 10.89 0.06
CA MET A 127 5.41 11.13 0.39
C MET A 127 5.23 12.23 1.44
N LEU A 128 6.09 12.28 2.47
CA LEU A 128 6.10 13.34 3.49
C LEU A 128 6.31 14.74 2.90
N ARG A 129 7.05 14.82 1.80
CA ARG A 129 7.40 16.06 1.09
C ARG A 129 6.51 16.33 -0.13
N ASP A 130 5.30 15.81 -0.14
CA ASP A 130 4.31 15.98 -1.21
C ASP A 130 4.87 15.66 -2.60
N GLY A 131 5.63 14.57 -2.69
CA GLY A 131 6.23 14.08 -3.94
C GLY A 131 7.52 14.80 -4.35
N ARG A 132 8.10 15.64 -3.47
CA ARG A 132 9.32 16.35 -3.74
C ARG A 132 10.54 15.65 -3.18
N TRP A 133 11.54 15.43 -4.02
CA TRP A 133 12.82 14.86 -3.61
C TRP A 133 13.96 15.82 -3.97
N GLN A 134 14.73 16.23 -2.97
CA GLN A 134 15.71 17.30 -3.12
C GLN A 134 15.06 18.58 -3.74
N GLN A 135 15.49 18.99 -4.93
CA GLN A 135 14.94 20.16 -5.63
C GLN A 135 13.95 19.79 -6.76
N ARG A 136 13.65 18.49 -6.95
CA ARG A 136 12.82 18.01 -8.05
C ARG A 136 11.45 17.56 -7.53
N GLN A 137 10.39 17.88 -8.27
CA GLN A 137 9.07 17.31 -8.09
C GLN A 137 9.02 15.97 -8.85
N LEU A 138 9.12 14.84 -8.15
CA LEU A 138 9.08 13.49 -8.75
C LEU A 138 7.65 13.00 -8.92
N LEU A 139 6.78 13.25 -7.94
CA LEU A 139 5.36 12.93 -8.01
C LEU A 139 4.54 14.23 -7.96
N PRO A 140 3.46 14.36 -8.76
CA PRO A 140 2.57 15.50 -8.64
C PRO A 140 2.01 15.65 -7.22
N VAL A 141 1.89 16.89 -6.72
CA VAL A 141 1.26 17.16 -5.41
C VAL A 141 -0.16 16.60 -5.36
N SER A 142 -0.90 16.72 -6.47
CA SER A 142 -2.25 16.14 -6.61
C SER A 142 -2.30 14.63 -6.46
N TRP A 143 -1.23 13.92 -6.86
CA TRP A 143 -1.11 12.48 -6.65
C TRP A 143 -1.00 12.14 -5.16
N VAL A 144 -0.14 12.84 -4.42
CA VAL A 144 0.00 12.63 -2.97
C VAL A 144 -1.31 12.98 -2.25
N ALA A 145 -1.97 14.06 -2.66
CA ALA A 145 -3.28 14.45 -2.12
C ALA A 145 -4.33 13.36 -2.38
N PHE A 146 -4.38 12.81 -3.61
CA PHE A 146 -5.26 11.68 -3.94
C PHE A 146 -5.05 10.49 -3.02
N ASN A 147 -3.79 10.09 -2.80
CA ASN A 147 -3.46 8.96 -1.93
C ASN A 147 -3.90 9.18 -0.47
N ARG A 148 -3.97 10.43 -0.01
CA ARG A 148 -4.35 10.84 1.35
C ARG A 148 -5.84 11.20 1.49
N THR A 149 -6.63 11.02 0.45
CA THR A 149 -8.07 11.29 0.47
C THR A 149 -8.82 9.98 0.73
N PRO A 150 -9.70 9.93 1.76
CA PRO A 150 -10.52 8.75 2.03
C PRO A 150 -11.36 8.35 0.82
N PHE A 151 -11.44 7.05 0.56
CA PHE A 151 -12.37 6.56 -0.46
C PHE A 151 -13.82 6.82 -0.03
N ARG A 152 -14.59 7.44 -0.90
CA ARG A 152 -15.96 7.94 -0.57
C ARG A 152 -16.96 6.87 -0.15
N HIS A 153 -16.75 5.61 -0.55
CA HIS A 153 -17.60 4.46 -0.21
C HIS A 153 -16.87 3.49 0.74
N ALA A 154 -15.83 3.97 1.45
CA ALA A 154 -15.16 3.18 2.45
C ALA A 154 -16.12 2.89 3.61
N THR A 155 -16.15 1.63 4.00
CA THR A 155 -16.69 1.18 5.28
C THR A 155 -15.51 0.81 6.14
N ALA A 156 -15.46 1.26 7.39
CA ALA A 156 -14.44 0.83 8.34
C ALA A 156 -15.06 -0.08 9.36
N GLU A 157 -14.45 -1.24 9.55
CA GLU A 157 -14.66 -2.01 10.75
C GLU A 157 -13.94 -1.31 11.93
N PRO A 158 -14.45 -1.45 13.17
CA PRO A 158 -13.81 -0.84 14.32
C PRO A 158 -12.33 -1.23 14.44
N GLY A 159 -11.43 -0.24 14.44
CA GLY A 159 -9.99 -0.44 14.55
C GLY A 159 -9.25 -0.60 13.22
N GLU A 160 -9.94 -0.70 12.10
CA GLU A 160 -9.32 -0.70 10.78
C GLU A 160 -8.98 0.72 10.32
N ALA A 161 -7.89 0.82 9.56
CA ALA A 161 -7.47 2.08 8.96
C ALA A 161 -8.35 2.42 7.75
N THR A 162 -8.61 3.71 7.55
CA THR A 162 -9.43 4.20 6.45
C THR A 162 -8.69 4.05 5.12
N PRO A 163 -9.28 3.43 4.10
CA PRO A 163 -8.63 3.30 2.78
C PRO A 163 -8.59 4.64 2.05
N GLY A 164 -7.41 4.97 1.53
CA GLY A 164 -7.15 6.06 0.59
C GLY A 164 -6.85 5.53 -0.81
N GLY A 165 -5.93 6.17 -1.53
CA GLY A 165 -5.41 5.68 -2.81
C GLY A 165 -4.22 4.75 -2.60
N HIS A 166 -4.42 3.49 -2.30
CA HIS A 166 -3.40 2.49 -1.93
C HIS A 166 -2.63 2.79 -0.64
N TRP A 167 -3.15 3.69 0.21
CA TRP A 167 -2.62 4.02 1.51
C TRP A 167 -3.69 3.89 2.58
N TRP A 168 -3.29 3.59 3.79
CA TRP A 168 -4.13 3.51 4.97
C TRP A 168 -4.05 4.82 5.76
N LEU A 169 -5.20 5.41 6.07
CA LEU A 169 -5.32 6.75 6.65
C LEU A 169 -5.77 6.70 8.10
N ASN A 170 -5.25 7.61 8.93
CA ASN A 170 -5.69 7.82 10.32
C ASN A 170 -6.88 8.78 10.42
N GLN A 171 -7.67 8.88 9.35
CA GLN A 171 -8.87 9.71 9.36
C GLN A 171 -10.06 8.87 9.81
N PRO A 172 -10.92 9.39 10.71
CA PRO A 172 -12.11 8.66 11.12
C PRO A 172 -13.12 8.60 9.96
N LEU A 173 -13.76 7.46 9.76
CA LEU A 173 -14.99 7.39 8.99
C LEU A 173 -16.19 7.72 9.90
N THR A 174 -17.31 8.10 9.28
CA THR A 174 -18.54 8.45 10.03
C THR A 174 -18.94 7.31 10.96
N GLY A 175 -18.96 7.60 12.26
CA GLY A 175 -19.36 6.64 13.31
C GLY A 175 -18.24 5.72 13.82
N ALA A 176 -17.01 5.82 13.28
CA ALA A 176 -15.87 5.04 13.74
C ALA A 176 -14.79 5.92 14.40
N PRO A 177 -14.09 5.45 15.45
CA PRO A 177 -12.94 6.16 16.00
C PRO A 177 -11.76 6.13 15.02
N ARG A 178 -10.79 7.03 15.24
CA ARG A 178 -9.53 6.99 14.48
C ARG A 178 -8.80 5.67 14.73
N PRO A 179 -8.19 5.06 13.73
CA PRO A 179 -7.41 3.82 13.88
C PRO A 179 -6.27 3.96 14.89
N TRP A 180 -5.57 5.10 14.87
CA TRP A 180 -4.43 5.41 15.72
C TRP A 180 -4.68 6.71 16.50
N PRO A 181 -5.41 6.65 17.63
CA PRO A 181 -5.88 7.85 18.34
C PRO A 181 -4.76 8.72 18.92
N ASP A 182 -3.60 8.16 19.26
CA ASP A 182 -2.46 8.91 19.79
C ASP A 182 -1.59 9.55 18.67
N ALA A 183 -1.82 9.20 17.40
CA ALA A 183 -1.15 9.82 16.27
C ALA A 183 -1.98 10.98 15.68
N PRO A 184 -1.36 11.97 15.01
CA PRO A 184 -2.07 13.02 14.30
C PRO A 184 -3.05 12.48 13.25
N VAL A 185 -4.14 13.20 13.00
CA VAL A 185 -5.19 12.81 12.05
C VAL A 185 -4.70 12.70 10.61
N ASP A 186 -3.64 13.44 10.26
CA ASP A 186 -3.00 13.45 8.95
C ASP A 186 -1.96 12.34 8.74
N THR A 187 -1.79 11.45 9.75
CA THR A 187 -0.94 10.26 9.64
C THR A 187 -1.53 9.29 8.61
N PHE A 188 -0.65 8.73 7.79
CA PHE A 188 -1.01 7.66 6.85
C PHE A 188 0.10 6.63 6.75
N ALA A 189 -0.22 5.44 6.26
CA ALA A 189 0.71 4.31 6.27
C ALA A 189 0.54 3.38 5.08
N ALA A 190 1.63 2.72 4.68
CA ALA A 190 1.59 1.45 3.98
C ALA A 190 1.78 0.34 5.02
N LEU A 191 0.87 -0.66 4.99
CA LEU A 191 0.85 -1.76 5.94
C LEU A 191 1.03 -3.08 5.19
N GLY A 192 1.87 -3.94 5.73
CA GLY A 192 2.18 -5.23 5.17
C GLY A 192 1.91 -6.38 6.14
N HIS A 193 1.91 -7.57 5.59
CA HIS A 193 1.65 -8.81 6.32
C HIS A 193 2.59 -8.99 7.52
N TRP A 194 2.07 -9.48 8.64
CA TRP A 194 2.78 -9.66 9.91
C TRP A 194 3.45 -8.39 10.45
N GLY A 195 2.76 -7.23 10.29
CA GLY A 195 3.15 -6.00 10.94
C GLY A 195 4.29 -5.24 10.27
N GLN A 196 4.58 -5.49 8.99
CA GLN A 196 5.41 -4.57 8.21
C GLN A 196 4.71 -3.22 8.11
N ALA A 197 5.43 -2.13 8.31
CA ALA A 197 4.81 -0.81 8.23
C ALA A 197 5.76 0.30 7.81
N LEU A 198 5.22 1.22 7.01
CA LEU A 198 5.80 2.51 6.71
C LEU A 198 4.78 3.57 7.11
N TYR A 199 5.05 4.30 8.19
CA TYR A 199 4.18 5.41 8.64
C TYR A 199 4.76 6.74 8.23
N ILE A 200 3.88 7.64 7.80
CA ILE A 200 4.19 9.02 7.50
C ILE A 200 3.33 9.92 8.39
N LEU A 201 3.97 10.77 9.18
CA LEU A 201 3.35 11.71 10.11
C LEU A 201 3.69 13.14 9.69
N PRO A 202 2.91 13.77 8.81
CA PRO A 202 3.24 15.08 8.24
C PRO A 202 3.37 16.16 9.31
N LYS A 203 2.44 16.25 10.27
CA LYS A 203 2.49 17.21 11.38
C LYS A 203 3.76 17.06 12.20
N GLU A 204 4.20 15.84 12.44
CA GLU A 204 5.41 15.54 13.22
C GLU A 204 6.69 15.56 12.37
N LYS A 205 6.59 15.72 11.05
CA LYS A 205 7.71 15.62 10.09
C LYS A 205 8.51 14.32 10.28
N LEU A 206 7.82 13.23 10.53
CA LEU A 206 8.40 11.95 10.91
C LEU A 206 8.00 10.86 9.91
N VAL A 207 8.97 10.01 9.58
CA VAL A 207 8.77 8.75 8.85
C VAL A 207 9.27 7.62 9.73
N ILE A 208 8.47 6.58 9.89
CA ILE A 208 8.80 5.40 10.69
C ILE A 208 8.68 4.17 9.81
N VAL A 209 9.72 3.34 9.78
CA VAL A 209 9.71 2.03 9.14
C VAL A 209 9.79 0.96 10.22
N ARG A 210 8.90 -0.01 10.15
CA ARG A 210 8.95 -1.22 10.96
C ARG A 210 9.04 -2.44 10.05
N TYR A 211 10.04 -3.26 10.30
CA TYR A 211 10.07 -4.65 9.87
C TYR A 211 9.89 -5.56 11.08
N GLY A 212 9.07 -6.57 10.96
CA GLY A 212 8.73 -7.47 12.05
C GLY A 212 8.13 -8.77 11.57
N ASP A 213 7.97 -9.72 12.49
CA ASP A 213 7.34 -11.03 12.28
C ASP A 213 6.26 -11.21 13.35
N ASP A 214 5.15 -10.50 13.19
CA ASP A 214 4.04 -10.42 14.16
C ASP A 214 2.98 -11.50 13.88
N ARG A 215 3.38 -12.76 13.92
CA ARG A 215 2.48 -13.90 13.65
C ARG A 215 1.43 -14.12 14.74
N ASP A 216 1.71 -13.66 15.95
CA ASP A 216 0.80 -13.77 17.09
C ASP A 216 -0.16 -12.58 17.22
N GLY A 217 -0.08 -11.58 16.34
CA GLY A 217 -0.92 -10.39 16.36
C GLY A 217 -0.74 -9.52 17.61
N SER A 218 0.40 -9.64 18.30
CA SER A 218 0.67 -8.88 19.54
C SER A 218 1.04 -7.43 19.27
N TYR A 219 1.47 -7.10 18.08
CA TYR A 219 1.89 -5.77 17.70
C TYR A 219 0.75 -4.75 17.75
N ARG A 220 1.02 -3.59 18.34
CA ARG A 220 0.06 -2.49 18.48
C ARG A 220 0.57 -1.24 17.77
N HIS A 221 -0.01 -0.95 16.60
CA HIS A 221 0.32 0.22 15.77
C HIS A 221 0.30 1.53 16.55
N ASN A 222 -0.80 1.77 17.28
CA ASN A 222 -0.98 3.02 18.03
C ASN A 222 0.06 3.19 19.15
N GLU A 223 0.45 2.12 19.83
CA GLU A 223 1.45 2.19 20.90
C GLU A 223 2.86 2.51 20.36
N LEU A 224 3.23 1.95 19.21
CA LEU A 224 4.48 2.33 18.54
C LEU A 224 4.48 3.82 18.17
N LEU A 225 3.40 4.30 17.55
CA LEU A 225 3.27 5.69 17.11
C LEU A 225 3.34 6.64 18.30
N LYS A 226 2.62 6.35 19.39
CA LYS A 226 2.67 7.10 20.64
C LYS A 226 4.08 7.25 21.19
N ARG A 227 4.81 6.13 21.32
CA ARG A 227 6.19 6.11 21.83
C ARG A 227 7.14 6.86 20.91
N ALA A 228 7.04 6.66 19.62
CA ALA A 228 7.89 7.36 18.64
C ALA A 228 7.66 8.88 18.70
N ILE A 229 6.41 9.33 18.70
CA ILE A 229 6.08 10.76 18.81
C ILE A 229 6.67 11.34 20.10
N ALA A 230 6.51 10.66 21.25
CA ALA A 230 7.03 11.13 22.53
C ALA A 230 8.57 11.23 22.52
N ALA A 231 9.26 10.25 21.94
CA ALA A 231 10.71 10.23 21.85
C ALA A 231 11.27 11.41 21.04
N PHE A 232 10.62 11.74 19.90
CA PHE A 232 11.06 12.82 19.03
C PHE A 232 10.52 14.21 19.42
N ALA A 233 9.52 14.31 20.30
CA ALA A 233 9.05 15.58 20.84
C ALA A 233 10.08 16.21 21.80
N GLY A 234 10.81 15.38 22.56
CA GLY A 234 11.87 15.83 23.49
C GLY A 234 13.10 16.43 22.81
N ASP A 235 13.40 16.05 21.59
CA ASP A 235 14.55 16.57 20.83
C ASP A 235 14.30 17.94 20.17
N ARG A 236 13.09 18.51 20.30
CA ARG A 236 12.70 19.79 19.67
C ARG A 236 12.59 20.96 20.66
N SER A 237 12.92 20.72 21.94
CA SER A 237 12.86 21.74 23.00
C SER A 237 14.19 22.45 23.26
#